data_78fece7c3552ddab554ee3878b184d02
#
_entry.id   78fece7c3552ddab554ee3878b184d02
#
_cell.length_a   1.000
_cell.length_b   1.000
_cell.length_c   1.000
_cell.angle_alpha   90.00
_cell.angle_beta   90.00
_cell.angle_gamma   90.00
#
_symmetry.space_group_name_H-M   'P 1'
#
loop_
_entity.id
_entity.type
_entity.pdbx_description
1 polymer ?
#
loop_
_entity_poly.entity_id
_entity_poly.type
_entity_poly.pdbx_seq_one_letter_code
_entity_poly.pdbx_strand_id
1 'polypeptide(L)'
;VRYESAATLVALSQSAAAIRAAAACYVSLLCTASDNNVKLIILDRLVDLRQQHDGIMQDLVMDVLRALSSPNIEIKRKTLNLVLESVSPRNVVEVVQLLKKEVLKTQSKEIEKGAEYRTMLIRAIHQCAVRYPEVATSIIHVFMDFLSDSAVTSALDVMVFVREVMEKYPALRHGLLMRLCEALPTIRASRVFRIALWVLSEYVESPEEVSLSMAAIREALGPLPLVGLRGGVTSGRAVGGK
;
A
#
# COMPACT_ATOMS: atom_id res chain seq x y z
N VAL A 1 12.48 -34.52 1.07
CA VAL A 1 13.56 -34.72 0.08
C VAL A 1 13.92 -33.41 -0.63
N ARG A 2 13.00 -32.73 -1.37
CA ARG A 2 13.32 -31.50 -2.13
C ARG A 2 13.92 -30.39 -1.27
N TYR A 3 13.39 -30.12 -0.09
CA TYR A 3 13.91 -29.11 0.84
C TYR A 3 15.36 -29.42 1.24
N GLU A 4 15.63 -30.65 1.68
CA GLU A 4 16.97 -31.08 2.08
C GLU A 4 17.97 -31.06 0.92
N SER A 5 17.53 -31.46 -0.27
CA SER A 5 18.38 -31.39 -1.47
C SER A 5 18.76 -29.94 -1.81
N ALA A 6 17.82 -28.99 -1.70
CA ALA A 6 18.12 -27.57 -1.91
C ALA A 6 19.04 -27.01 -0.82
N ALA A 7 18.83 -27.38 0.46
CA ALA A 7 19.69 -26.99 1.56
C ALA A 7 21.13 -27.52 1.40
N THR A 8 21.28 -28.79 1.00
CA THR A 8 22.56 -29.40 0.75
C THR A 8 23.27 -28.77 -0.45
N LEU A 9 22.52 -28.40 -1.50
CA LEU A 9 23.09 -27.77 -2.68
C LEU A 9 23.68 -26.39 -2.35
N VAL A 10 22.99 -25.60 -1.51
CA VAL A 10 23.49 -24.30 -1.03
C VAL A 10 24.71 -24.46 -0.12
N ALA A 11 24.72 -25.49 0.74
CA ALA A 11 25.84 -25.75 1.64
C ALA A 11 27.12 -26.20 0.93
N LEU A 12 26.98 -26.96 -0.17
CA LEU A 12 28.11 -27.59 -0.88
C LEU A 12 28.62 -26.77 -2.07
N SER A 13 27.81 -25.87 -2.63
CA SER A 13 28.17 -25.16 -3.85
C SER A 13 27.93 -23.66 -3.74
N GLN A 14 28.95 -22.89 -4.12
CA GLN A 14 28.87 -21.43 -4.25
C GLN A 14 28.59 -20.98 -5.70
N SER A 15 28.33 -21.92 -6.60
CA SER A 15 27.99 -21.60 -7.99
C SER A 15 26.66 -20.86 -8.08
N ALA A 16 26.61 -19.74 -8.80
CA ALA A 16 25.40 -18.97 -9.02
C ALA A 16 24.26 -19.80 -9.66
N ALA A 17 24.60 -20.79 -10.49
CA ALA A 17 23.62 -21.71 -11.09
C ALA A 17 23.01 -22.64 -10.04
N ALA A 18 23.83 -23.20 -9.14
CA ALA A 18 23.36 -24.09 -8.08
C ALA A 18 22.46 -23.34 -7.10
N ILE A 19 22.86 -22.12 -6.69
CA ILE A 19 22.08 -21.31 -5.76
C ILE A 19 20.76 -20.85 -6.38
N ARG A 20 20.74 -20.46 -7.67
CA ARG A 20 19.48 -20.20 -8.40
C ARG A 20 18.56 -21.42 -8.45
N ALA A 21 19.09 -22.60 -8.71
CA ALA A 21 18.33 -23.82 -8.72
C ALA A 21 17.72 -24.15 -7.35
N ALA A 22 18.49 -23.96 -6.28
CA ALA A 22 18.02 -24.12 -4.90
C ALA A 22 16.93 -23.08 -4.56
N ALA A 23 17.12 -21.80 -4.91
CA ALA A 23 16.13 -20.76 -4.71
C ALA A 23 14.82 -21.06 -5.48
N ALA A 24 14.89 -21.45 -6.74
CA ALA A 24 13.73 -21.87 -7.53
C ALA A 24 13.01 -23.09 -6.91
N CYS A 25 13.77 -24.04 -6.34
CA CYS A 25 13.19 -25.17 -5.62
C CYS A 25 12.44 -24.71 -4.37
N TYR A 26 13.00 -23.80 -3.57
CA TYR A 26 12.32 -23.22 -2.40
C TYR A 26 11.06 -22.43 -2.79
N VAL A 27 11.10 -21.64 -3.84
CA VAL A 27 9.91 -20.91 -4.34
C VAL A 27 8.83 -21.88 -4.81
N SER A 28 9.19 -22.97 -5.52
CA SER A 28 8.25 -24.02 -5.90
C SER A 28 7.60 -24.69 -4.67
N LEU A 29 8.38 -24.99 -3.64
CA LEU A 29 7.88 -25.53 -2.38
C LEU A 29 6.98 -24.55 -1.64
N LEU A 30 7.31 -23.26 -1.62
CA LEU A 30 6.49 -22.20 -1.02
C LEU A 30 5.09 -22.15 -1.64
N CYS A 31 5.00 -22.33 -2.96
CA CYS A 31 3.72 -22.34 -3.67
C CYS A 31 2.92 -23.62 -3.48
N THR A 32 3.57 -24.77 -3.30
CA THR A 32 2.92 -26.09 -3.25
C THR A 32 2.65 -26.61 -1.84
N ALA A 33 3.36 -26.12 -0.81
CA ALA A 33 3.16 -26.53 0.56
C ALA A 33 1.76 -26.15 1.05
N SER A 34 1.11 -27.03 1.80
CA SER A 34 -0.18 -26.76 2.47
C SER A 34 0.01 -26.18 3.86
N ASP A 35 1.08 -26.58 4.56
CA ASP A 35 1.37 -26.16 5.93
C ASP A 35 1.98 -24.74 5.97
N ASN A 36 1.40 -23.88 6.81
CA ASN A 36 1.86 -22.51 7.01
C ASN A 36 3.25 -22.44 7.69
N ASN A 37 3.57 -23.35 8.60
CA ASN A 37 4.88 -23.39 9.26
C ASN A 37 5.98 -23.74 8.26
N VAL A 38 5.71 -24.69 7.37
CA VAL A 38 6.64 -25.03 6.28
C VAL A 38 6.87 -23.84 5.38
N LYS A 39 5.81 -23.09 5.00
CA LYS A 39 5.94 -21.86 4.21
C LYS A 39 6.79 -20.80 4.91
N LEU A 40 6.61 -20.60 6.21
CA LEU A 40 7.41 -19.65 6.99
C LEU A 40 8.87 -20.02 7.02
N ILE A 41 9.19 -21.31 7.25
CA ILE A 41 10.58 -21.82 7.21
C ILE A 41 11.21 -21.59 5.84
N ILE A 42 10.46 -21.86 4.77
CA ILE A 42 10.95 -21.64 3.40
C ILE A 42 11.22 -20.16 3.13
N LEU A 43 10.32 -19.25 3.58
CA LEU A 43 10.52 -17.82 3.46
C LEU A 43 11.78 -17.36 4.22
N ASP A 44 12.05 -17.89 5.42
CA ASP A 44 13.26 -17.56 6.16
C ASP A 44 14.52 -18.02 5.39
N ARG A 45 14.50 -19.21 4.77
CA ARG A 45 15.59 -19.66 3.90
C ARG A 45 15.80 -18.81 2.66
N LEU A 46 14.73 -18.29 2.07
CA LEU A 46 14.83 -17.37 0.93
C LEU A 46 15.41 -16.01 1.36
N VAL A 47 15.08 -15.53 2.57
CA VAL A 47 15.68 -14.33 3.16
C VAL A 47 17.18 -14.52 3.37
N ASP A 48 17.59 -15.66 3.98
CA ASP A 48 19.00 -16.02 4.18
C ASP A 48 19.76 -16.04 2.84
N LEU A 49 19.20 -16.70 1.82
CA LEU A 49 19.79 -16.77 0.47
C LEU A 49 19.94 -15.39 -0.16
N ARG A 50 18.94 -14.53 -0.03
CA ARG A 50 19.00 -13.17 -0.57
C ARG A 50 20.10 -12.35 0.12
N GLN A 51 20.29 -12.49 1.44
CA GLN A 51 21.32 -11.78 2.19
C GLN A 51 22.74 -12.23 1.79
N GLN A 52 22.91 -13.51 1.45
CA GLN A 52 24.19 -14.07 1.06
C GLN A 52 24.51 -13.86 -0.43
N HIS A 53 23.50 -13.73 -1.28
CA HIS A 53 23.65 -13.70 -2.74
C HIS A 53 22.74 -12.64 -3.38
N ASP A 54 23.28 -11.44 -3.54
CA ASP A 54 22.58 -10.35 -4.20
C ASP A 54 22.20 -10.68 -5.65
N GLY A 55 21.00 -10.29 -6.04
CA GLY A 55 20.51 -10.39 -7.41
C GLY A 55 19.81 -11.71 -7.77
N ILE A 56 20.01 -12.80 -7.02
CA ILE A 56 19.39 -14.10 -7.34
C ILE A 56 17.87 -14.05 -7.22
N MET A 57 17.36 -13.31 -6.24
CA MET A 57 15.94 -13.19 -6.00
C MET A 57 15.19 -12.31 -7.01
N GLN A 58 15.90 -11.45 -7.77
CA GLN A 58 15.26 -10.51 -8.70
C GLN A 58 14.44 -11.21 -9.79
N ASP A 59 14.94 -12.36 -10.28
CA ASP A 59 14.25 -13.15 -11.30
C ASP A 59 13.08 -13.98 -10.74
N LEU A 60 13.07 -14.21 -9.42
CA LEU A 60 12.08 -15.05 -8.72
C LEU A 60 10.99 -14.24 -7.99
N VAL A 61 11.11 -12.91 -7.97
CA VAL A 61 10.18 -12.01 -7.24
C VAL A 61 8.72 -12.26 -7.60
N MET A 62 8.41 -12.44 -8.89
CA MET A 62 7.04 -12.65 -9.35
C MET A 62 6.47 -14.00 -8.87
N ASP A 63 7.29 -15.03 -8.79
CA ASP A 63 6.86 -16.33 -8.26
C ASP A 63 6.68 -16.29 -6.73
N VAL A 64 7.56 -15.58 -6.01
CA VAL A 64 7.43 -15.35 -4.56
C VAL A 64 6.12 -14.61 -4.25
N LEU A 65 5.73 -13.62 -5.05
CA LEU A 65 4.47 -12.88 -4.89
C LEU A 65 3.22 -13.78 -4.95
N ARG A 66 3.28 -14.96 -5.56
CA ARG A 66 2.17 -15.93 -5.56
C ARG A 66 1.81 -16.39 -4.15
N ALA A 67 2.74 -16.34 -3.20
CA ALA A 67 2.48 -16.67 -1.80
C ALA A 67 1.52 -15.69 -1.10
N LEU A 68 1.25 -14.50 -1.67
CA LEU A 68 0.23 -13.56 -1.19
C LEU A 68 -1.19 -14.12 -1.26
N SER A 69 -1.42 -15.18 -2.04
CA SER A 69 -2.69 -15.91 -2.06
C SER A 69 -2.99 -16.68 -0.75
N SER A 70 -1.98 -16.91 0.10
CA SER A 70 -2.16 -17.54 1.40
C SER A 70 -3.12 -16.72 2.30
N PRO A 71 -4.02 -17.36 3.06
CA PRO A 71 -4.88 -16.67 4.02
C PRO A 71 -4.11 -16.16 5.25
N ASN A 72 -2.92 -16.67 5.52
CA ASN A 72 -2.12 -16.34 6.70
C ASN A 72 -1.43 -14.98 6.54
N ILE A 73 -1.70 -14.05 7.47
CA ILE A 73 -1.17 -12.68 7.43
C ILE A 73 0.35 -12.63 7.61
N GLU A 74 0.93 -13.54 8.39
CA GLU A 74 2.36 -13.58 8.64
C GLU A 74 3.15 -14.01 7.40
N ILE A 75 2.60 -14.98 6.65
CA ILE A 75 3.16 -15.38 5.35
C ILE A 75 3.12 -14.18 4.39
N LYS A 76 2.00 -13.46 4.32
CA LYS A 76 1.88 -12.25 3.50
C LYS A 76 2.91 -11.19 3.89
N ARG A 77 3.10 -10.96 5.19
CA ARG A 77 4.06 -9.97 5.71
C ARG A 77 5.49 -10.33 5.31
N LYS A 78 5.93 -11.56 5.59
CA LYS A 78 7.28 -12.02 5.22
C LYS A 78 7.49 -12.00 3.71
N THR A 79 6.48 -12.41 2.93
CA THR A 79 6.52 -12.36 1.47
C THR A 79 6.72 -10.93 0.96
N LEU A 80 5.94 -9.96 1.46
CA LEU A 80 6.06 -8.55 1.07
C LEU A 80 7.43 -7.99 1.44
N ASN A 81 7.96 -8.28 2.63
CA ASN A 81 9.27 -7.82 3.05
C ASN A 81 10.37 -8.36 2.11
N LEU A 82 10.37 -9.66 1.84
CA LEU A 82 11.34 -10.29 0.94
C LEU A 82 11.27 -9.69 -0.48
N VAL A 83 10.05 -9.47 -0.98
CA VAL A 83 9.83 -8.85 -2.30
C VAL A 83 10.38 -7.43 -2.33
N LEU A 84 10.01 -6.58 -1.35
CA LEU A 84 10.47 -5.17 -1.29
C LEU A 84 11.98 -5.03 -1.26
N GLU A 85 12.66 -5.95 -0.60
CA GLU A 85 14.11 -6.00 -0.56
C GLU A 85 14.72 -6.48 -1.89
N SER A 86 13.97 -7.21 -2.71
CA SER A 86 14.41 -7.81 -3.98
C SER A 86 13.94 -7.04 -5.22
N VAL A 87 13.17 -5.96 -5.04
CA VAL A 87 12.71 -5.10 -6.14
C VAL A 87 13.88 -4.37 -6.78
N SER A 88 13.88 -4.36 -8.10
CA SER A 88 14.85 -3.69 -8.96
C SER A 88 14.13 -2.83 -10.03
N PRO A 89 14.82 -1.92 -10.73
CA PRO A 89 14.23 -1.14 -11.82
C PRO A 89 13.62 -2.01 -12.93
N ARG A 90 14.08 -3.25 -13.09
CA ARG A 90 13.60 -4.16 -14.14
C ARG A 90 12.23 -4.77 -13.83
N ASN A 91 11.95 -5.04 -12.55
CA ASN A 91 10.74 -5.75 -12.13
C ASN A 91 9.73 -4.88 -11.36
N VAL A 92 10.09 -3.65 -10.96
CA VAL A 92 9.25 -2.79 -10.12
C VAL A 92 7.87 -2.52 -10.72
N VAL A 93 7.77 -2.31 -12.03
CA VAL A 93 6.51 -2.03 -12.71
C VAL A 93 5.53 -3.22 -12.58
N GLU A 94 6.03 -4.43 -12.82
CA GLU A 94 5.21 -5.65 -12.72
C GLU A 94 4.81 -5.94 -11.28
N VAL A 95 5.77 -5.81 -10.33
CA VAL A 95 5.51 -5.95 -8.89
C VAL A 95 4.40 -5.01 -8.44
N VAL A 96 4.53 -3.72 -8.77
CA VAL A 96 3.54 -2.71 -8.38
C VAL A 96 2.18 -2.97 -9.02
N GLN A 97 2.12 -3.40 -10.28
CA GLN A 97 0.85 -3.77 -10.92
C GLN A 97 0.17 -4.93 -10.22
N LEU A 98 0.93 -5.93 -9.78
CA LEU A 98 0.38 -7.06 -9.03
C LEU A 98 -0.11 -6.62 -7.66
N LEU A 99 0.66 -5.81 -6.93
CA LEU A 99 0.26 -5.26 -5.64
C LEU A 99 -1.01 -4.39 -5.76
N LYS A 100 -1.15 -3.58 -6.83
CA LYS A 100 -2.38 -2.82 -7.13
C LYS A 100 -3.59 -3.75 -7.28
N LYS A 101 -3.46 -4.84 -8.04
CA LYS A 101 -4.54 -5.83 -8.17
C LYS A 101 -4.92 -6.45 -6.83
N GLU A 102 -3.94 -6.74 -5.98
CA GLU A 102 -4.20 -7.27 -4.64
C GLU A 102 -4.91 -6.24 -3.74
N VAL A 103 -4.54 -4.96 -3.81
CA VAL A 103 -5.22 -3.87 -3.08
C VAL A 103 -6.68 -3.77 -3.52
N LEU A 104 -6.97 -3.77 -4.82
CA LEU A 104 -8.34 -3.71 -5.35
C LEU A 104 -9.19 -4.91 -4.89
N LYS A 105 -8.61 -6.12 -4.81
CA LYS A 105 -9.30 -7.29 -4.26
C LYS A 105 -9.69 -7.12 -2.78
N THR A 106 -8.96 -6.31 -2.02
CA THR A 106 -9.28 -6.07 -0.60
C THR A 106 -10.45 -5.11 -0.40
N GLN A 107 -10.82 -4.31 -1.42
CA GLN A 107 -11.97 -3.42 -1.35
C GLN A 107 -13.31 -4.17 -1.29
N SER A 108 -13.38 -5.33 -1.94
CA SER A 108 -14.61 -6.13 -2.07
C SER A 108 -14.85 -7.12 -0.91
N LYS A 109 -13.91 -7.26 0.03
CA LYS A 109 -14.01 -8.21 1.17
C LYS A 109 -14.32 -7.49 2.46
N GLU A 110 -15.08 -8.16 3.34
CA GLU A 110 -15.50 -7.67 4.65
C GLU A 110 -14.42 -6.90 5.41
N ILE A 111 -14.82 -5.74 5.91
CA ILE A 111 -14.01 -4.58 6.26
C ILE A 111 -12.91 -4.86 7.30
N GLU A 112 -13.13 -5.74 8.27
CA GLU A 112 -12.18 -5.89 9.39
C GLU A 112 -10.96 -6.78 9.12
N LYS A 113 -11.14 -7.92 8.47
CA LYS A 113 -10.04 -8.87 8.21
C LYS A 113 -9.11 -8.44 7.05
N GLY A 114 -9.56 -7.53 6.21
CA GLY A 114 -8.79 -7.02 5.08
C GLY A 114 -7.97 -5.75 5.37
N ALA A 115 -8.28 -5.01 6.44
CA ALA A 115 -7.70 -3.70 6.71
C ALA A 115 -6.18 -3.75 6.99
N GLU A 116 -5.72 -4.69 7.80
CA GLU A 116 -4.29 -4.87 8.08
C GLU A 116 -3.51 -5.21 6.80
N TYR A 117 -4.01 -6.17 6.02
CA TYR A 117 -3.37 -6.56 4.78
C TYR A 117 -3.36 -5.43 3.75
N ARG A 118 -4.45 -4.67 3.64
CA ARG A 118 -4.53 -3.48 2.79
C ARG A 118 -3.48 -2.44 3.18
N THR A 119 -3.36 -2.13 4.46
CA THR A 119 -2.34 -1.22 5.00
C THR A 119 -0.93 -1.69 4.64
N MET A 120 -0.65 -2.99 4.76
CA MET A 120 0.64 -3.56 4.37
C MET A 120 0.91 -3.41 2.87
N LEU A 121 -0.08 -3.65 2.01
CA LEU A 121 0.04 -3.48 0.56
C LEU A 121 0.28 -2.02 0.18
N ILE A 122 -0.47 -1.07 0.78
CA ILE A 122 -0.30 0.38 0.54
C ILE A 122 1.11 0.81 0.92
N ARG A 123 1.63 0.37 2.07
CA ARG A 123 3.00 0.66 2.50
C ARG A 123 4.05 0.06 1.57
N ALA A 124 3.82 -1.17 1.09
CA ALA A 124 4.72 -1.81 0.13
C ALA A 124 4.78 -1.05 -1.19
N ILE A 125 3.63 -0.64 -1.73
CA ILE A 125 3.55 0.18 -2.94
C ILE A 125 4.20 1.55 -2.72
N HIS A 126 3.95 2.19 -1.56
CA HIS A 126 4.58 3.45 -1.17
C HIS A 126 6.11 3.37 -1.22
N GLN A 127 6.71 2.36 -0.60
CA GLN A 127 8.16 2.15 -0.62
C GLN A 127 8.70 1.98 -2.05
N CYS A 128 7.99 1.26 -2.92
CA CYS A 128 8.35 1.14 -4.33
C CYS A 128 8.29 2.50 -5.05
N ALA A 129 7.24 3.28 -4.85
CA ALA A 129 7.03 4.55 -5.53
C ALA A 129 8.02 5.64 -5.08
N VAL A 130 8.38 5.67 -3.80
CA VAL A 130 9.41 6.59 -3.28
C VAL A 130 10.79 6.23 -3.82
N ARG A 131 11.05 4.95 -4.07
CA ARG A 131 12.33 4.47 -4.61
C ARG A 131 12.42 4.60 -6.14
N TYR A 132 11.29 4.41 -6.84
CA TYR A 132 11.21 4.36 -8.30
C TYR A 132 10.12 5.32 -8.82
N PRO A 133 10.51 6.53 -9.31
CA PRO A 133 9.57 7.58 -9.73
C PRO A 133 8.66 7.17 -10.90
N GLU A 134 9.13 6.27 -11.76
CA GLU A 134 8.39 5.77 -12.93
C GLU A 134 7.05 5.08 -12.58
N VAL A 135 6.96 4.49 -11.37
CA VAL A 135 5.73 3.86 -10.90
C VAL A 135 4.85 4.80 -10.08
N ALA A 136 5.39 5.90 -9.55
CA ALA A 136 4.64 6.84 -8.72
C ALA A 136 3.41 7.38 -9.43
N THR A 137 3.55 7.83 -10.67
CA THR A 137 2.45 8.39 -11.48
C THR A 137 1.31 7.38 -11.69
N SER A 138 1.65 6.11 -11.93
CA SER A 138 0.65 5.07 -12.19
C SER A 138 -0.16 4.67 -10.95
N ILE A 139 0.35 4.99 -9.76
CA ILE A 139 -0.24 4.59 -8.47
C ILE A 139 -1.18 5.66 -7.92
N ILE A 140 -0.93 6.92 -8.24
CA ILE A 140 -1.65 8.08 -7.71
C ILE A 140 -3.16 7.90 -7.79
N HIS A 141 -3.68 7.53 -8.96
CA HIS A 141 -5.11 7.35 -9.18
C HIS A 141 -5.73 6.31 -8.24
N VAL A 142 -5.06 5.16 -8.07
CA VAL A 142 -5.56 4.09 -7.21
C VAL A 142 -5.53 4.51 -5.73
N PHE A 143 -4.51 5.27 -5.34
CA PHE A 143 -4.38 5.69 -3.95
C PHE A 143 -5.36 6.79 -3.57
N MET A 144 -5.69 7.70 -4.48
CA MET A 144 -6.70 8.73 -4.20
C MET A 144 -8.08 8.14 -3.90
N ASP A 145 -8.44 7.01 -4.50
CA ASP A 145 -9.70 6.31 -4.21
C ASP A 145 -9.78 5.83 -2.74
N PHE A 146 -8.63 5.58 -2.10
CA PHE A 146 -8.58 5.16 -0.69
C PHE A 146 -8.69 6.31 0.32
N LEU A 147 -8.65 7.57 -0.11
CA LEU A 147 -8.86 8.71 0.80
C LEU A 147 -10.29 8.78 1.32
N SER A 148 -11.24 8.27 0.55
CA SER A 148 -12.65 8.15 0.93
C SER A 148 -12.98 6.86 1.70
N ASP A 149 -12.01 5.95 1.86
CA ASP A 149 -12.20 4.66 2.54
C ASP A 149 -12.52 4.87 4.03
N SER A 150 -13.36 4.01 4.57
CA SER A 150 -13.69 3.95 6.00
C SER A 150 -12.49 3.55 6.88
N ALA A 151 -11.48 2.90 6.30
CA ALA A 151 -10.26 2.52 7.01
C ALA A 151 -9.30 3.73 7.14
N VAL A 152 -9.46 4.50 8.21
CA VAL A 152 -8.67 5.73 8.49
C VAL A 152 -7.16 5.49 8.42
N THR A 153 -6.66 4.34 8.86
CA THR A 153 -5.23 3.99 8.82
C THR A 153 -4.70 3.94 7.39
N SER A 154 -5.43 3.30 6.48
CA SER A 154 -5.06 3.23 5.06
C SER A 154 -5.06 4.61 4.41
N ALA A 155 -6.05 5.44 4.69
CA ALA A 155 -6.13 6.81 4.18
C ALA A 155 -4.99 7.70 4.72
N LEU A 156 -4.57 7.51 5.98
CA LEU A 156 -3.41 8.22 6.54
C LEU A 156 -2.10 7.79 5.86
N ASP A 157 -1.90 6.50 5.63
CA ASP A 157 -0.72 6.01 4.91
C ASP A 157 -0.66 6.56 3.47
N VAL A 158 -1.82 6.71 2.80
CA VAL A 158 -1.92 7.37 1.49
C VAL A 158 -1.52 8.84 1.57
N MET A 159 -1.97 9.58 2.59
CA MET A 159 -1.58 10.99 2.76
C MET A 159 -0.08 11.18 3.02
N VAL A 160 0.53 10.27 3.79
CA VAL A 160 1.99 10.23 3.96
C VAL A 160 2.69 10.03 2.62
N PHE A 161 2.20 9.08 1.81
CA PHE A 161 2.71 8.85 0.47
C PHE A 161 2.59 10.08 -0.44
N VAL A 162 1.42 10.73 -0.48
CA VAL A 162 1.19 11.95 -1.29
C VAL A 162 2.20 13.03 -0.92
N ARG A 163 2.38 13.29 0.39
CA ARG A 163 3.35 14.28 0.87
C ARG A 163 4.78 13.94 0.40
N GLU A 164 5.24 12.72 0.62
CA GLU A 164 6.60 12.33 0.26
C GLU A 164 6.86 12.38 -1.25
N VAL A 165 5.87 12.02 -2.07
CA VAL A 165 5.97 12.14 -3.53
C VAL A 165 6.03 13.61 -3.96
N MET A 166 5.20 14.48 -3.38
CA MET A 166 5.22 15.93 -3.67
C MET A 166 6.55 16.58 -3.26
N GLU A 167 7.11 16.16 -2.14
CA GLU A 167 8.41 16.63 -1.66
C GLU A 167 9.54 16.18 -2.60
N LYS A 168 9.54 14.91 -2.97
CA LYS A 168 10.62 14.29 -3.75
C LYS A 168 10.54 14.58 -5.24
N TYR A 169 9.32 14.71 -5.80
CA TYR A 169 9.09 14.86 -7.23
C TYR A 169 8.26 16.12 -7.55
N PRO A 170 8.89 17.31 -7.64
CA PRO A 170 8.18 18.58 -7.90
C PRO A 170 7.34 18.57 -9.18
N ALA A 171 7.79 17.86 -10.23
CA ALA A 171 7.04 17.74 -11.49
C ALA A 171 5.67 17.06 -11.35
N LEU A 172 5.44 16.29 -10.28
CA LEU A 172 4.15 15.63 -10.02
C LEU A 172 3.21 16.45 -9.12
N ARG A 173 3.67 17.56 -8.54
CA ARG A 173 2.91 18.36 -7.56
C ARG A 173 1.58 18.83 -8.11
N HIS A 174 1.58 19.48 -9.27
CA HIS A 174 0.37 20.00 -9.86
C HIS A 174 -0.70 18.92 -10.09
N GLY A 175 -0.32 17.78 -10.69
CA GLY A 175 -1.25 16.66 -10.91
C GLY A 175 -1.79 16.05 -9.60
N LEU A 176 -0.95 15.98 -8.56
CA LEU A 176 -1.35 15.49 -7.24
C LEU A 176 -2.29 16.46 -6.52
N LEU A 177 -2.03 17.77 -6.60
CA LEU A 177 -2.89 18.82 -6.04
C LEU A 177 -4.28 18.78 -6.66
N MET A 178 -4.37 18.69 -7.98
CA MET A 178 -5.65 18.58 -8.69
C MET A 178 -6.45 17.36 -8.21
N ARG A 179 -5.82 16.20 -8.11
CA ARG A 179 -6.46 14.98 -7.61
C ARG A 179 -6.85 15.06 -6.14
N LEU A 180 -6.05 15.72 -5.32
CA LEU A 180 -6.37 15.92 -3.91
C LEU A 180 -7.58 16.86 -3.75
N CYS A 181 -7.68 17.92 -4.56
CA CYS A 181 -8.85 18.79 -4.60
C CYS A 181 -10.11 18.03 -5.01
N GLU A 182 -10.05 17.19 -6.04
CA GLU A 182 -11.17 16.33 -6.47
C GLU A 182 -11.61 15.34 -5.37
N ALA A 183 -10.68 14.79 -4.60
CA ALA A 183 -10.97 13.83 -3.55
C ALA A 183 -11.45 14.49 -2.24
N LEU A 184 -11.14 15.77 -2.02
CA LEU A 184 -11.37 16.46 -0.74
C LEU A 184 -12.83 16.37 -0.24
N PRO A 185 -13.89 16.57 -1.08
CA PRO A 185 -15.29 16.46 -0.65
C PRO A 185 -15.68 15.04 -0.21
N THR A 186 -14.93 14.02 -0.64
CA THR A 186 -15.22 12.61 -0.30
C THR A 186 -14.60 12.16 1.02
N ILE A 187 -13.62 12.91 1.55
CA ILE A 187 -12.90 12.56 2.78
C ILE A 187 -13.81 12.73 4.00
N ARG A 188 -14.13 11.63 4.67
CA ARG A 188 -15.00 11.61 5.86
C ARG A 188 -14.23 11.72 7.18
N ALA A 189 -13.00 11.22 7.22
CA ALA A 189 -12.19 11.18 8.43
C ALA A 189 -11.53 12.55 8.70
N SER A 190 -11.87 13.19 9.81
CA SER A 190 -11.34 14.51 10.20
C SER A 190 -9.81 14.57 10.28
N ARG A 191 -9.15 13.47 10.68
CA ARG A 191 -7.69 13.39 10.72
C ARG A 191 -7.07 13.44 9.32
N VAL A 192 -7.64 12.71 8.37
CA VAL A 192 -7.21 12.69 6.97
C VAL A 192 -7.46 14.04 6.33
N PHE A 193 -8.64 14.62 6.56
CA PHE A 193 -9.02 15.94 6.05
C PHE A 193 -8.05 17.04 6.50
N ARG A 194 -7.65 17.05 7.79
CA ARG A 194 -6.65 18.02 8.30
C ARG A 194 -5.30 17.88 7.60
N ILE A 195 -4.84 16.66 7.34
CA ILE A 195 -3.57 16.45 6.63
C ILE A 195 -3.72 16.88 5.17
N ALA A 196 -4.85 16.60 4.53
CA ALA A 196 -5.12 17.06 3.17
C ALA A 196 -5.08 18.59 3.05
N LEU A 197 -5.73 19.31 4.00
CA LEU A 197 -5.65 20.77 4.06
C LEU A 197 -4.22 21.28 4.26
N TRP A 198 -3.45 20.61 5.12
CA TRP A 198 -2.05 20.99 5.33
C TRP A 198 -1.23 20.80 4.06
N VAL A 199 -1.39 19.66 3.35
CA VAL A 199 -0.71 19.41 2.07
C VAL A 199 -1.09 20.46 1.02
N LEU A 200 -2.37 20.81 0.91
CA LEU A 200 -2.79 21.89 0.01
C LEU A 200 -2.12 23.23 0.37
N SER A 201 -2.10 23.60 1.64
CA SER A 201 -1.49 24.87 2.08
C SER A 201 0.01 24.95 1.86
N GLU A 202 0.71 23.82 1.90
CA GLU A 202 2.17 23.74 1.76
C GLU A 202 2.65 23.79 0.31
N TYR A 203 1.88 23.15 -0.62
CA TYR A 203 2.34 22.92 -1.99
C TYR A 203 1.60 23.71 -3.07
N VAL A 204 0.58 24.51 -2.70
CA VAL A 204 -0.10 25.41 -3.63
C VAL A 204 0.76 26.65 -3.87
N GLU A 205 1.18 26.89 -5.11
CA GLU A 205 2.11 27.95 -5.46
C GLU A 205 1.47 29.00 -6.39
N SER A 206 0.50 28.62 -7.25
CA SER A 206 -0.10 29.55 -8.21
C SER A 206 -1.46 30.12 -7.77
N PRO A 207 -1.86 31.32 -8.23
CA PRO A 207 -3.19 31.88 -7.94
C PRO A 207 -4.34 30.98 -8.41
N GLU A 208 -4.15 30.29 -9.53
CA GLU A 208 -5.13 29.33 -10.08
C GLU A 208 -5.30 28.15 -9.15
N GLU A 209 -4.21 27.58 -8.62
CA GLU A 209 -4.25 26.48 -7.66
C GLU A 209 -4.86 26.91 -6.32
N VAL A 210 -4.58 28.14 -5.86
CA VAL A 210 -5.25 28.72 -4.67
C VAL A 210 -6.76 28.76 -4.87
N SER A 211 -7.20 29.27 -6.04
CA SER A 211 -8.62 29.40 -6.36
C SER A 211 -9.32 28.04 -6.39
N LEU A 212 -8.71 27.03 -7.04
CA LEU A 212 -9.22 25.65 -7.08
C LEU A 212 -9.26 25.00 -5.72
N SER A 213 -8.19 25.14 -4.94
CA SER A 213 -8.13 24.58 -3.56
C SER A 213 -9.21 25.19 -2.67
N MET A 214 -9.41 26.51 -2.75
CA MET A 214 -10.46 27.18 -1.98
C MET A 214 -11.87 26.78 -2.43
N ALA A 215 -12.09 26.53 -3.72
CA ALA A 215 -13.36 26.01 -4.22
C ALA A 215 -13.63 24.59 -3.67
N ALA A 216 -12.65 23.70 -3.72
CA ALA A 216 -12.75 22.34 -3.18
C ALA A 216 -13.00 22.33 -1.66
N ILE A 217 -12.32 23.21 -0.91
CA ILE A 217 -12.54 23.37 0.53
C ILE A 217 -13.98 23.83 0.82
N ARG A 218 -14.49 24.83 0.08
CA ARG A 218 -15.87 25.29 0.25
C ARG A 218 -16.89 24.20 -0.06
N GLU A 219 -16.68 23.42 -1.11
CA GLU A 219 -17.51 22.29 -1.46
C GLU A 219 -17.52 21.22 -0.34
N ALA A 220 -16.33 20.89 0.20
CA ALA A 220 -16.20 19.90 1.27
C ALA A 220 -16.82 20.34 2.60
N LEU A 221 -16.78 21.64 2.93
CA LEU A 221 -17.33 22.20 4.17
C LEU A 221 -18.84 22.48 4.08
N GLY A 222 -19.36 22.67 2.87
CA GLY A 222 -20.77 23.02 2.65
C GLY A 222 -21.08 24.51 2.85
N PRO A 223 -22.36 24.89 2.81
CA PRO A 223 -22.80 26.27 2.89
C PRO A 223 -22.54 26.90 4.27
N LEU A 224 -22.29 28.19 4.29
CA LEU A 224 -22.15 28.97 5.51
C LEU A 224 -23.55 29.40 6.04
N PRO A 225 -23.73 29.55 7.38
CA PRO A 225 -22.76 29.32 8.45
C PRO A 225 -22.50 27.83 8.69
N LEU A 226 -21.27 27.48 9.09
CA LEU A 226 -20.90 26.10 9.42
C LEU A 226 -21.60 25.72 10.73
N VAL A 227 -22.85 25.34 10.65
CA VAL A 227 -23.62 24.82 11.79
C VAL A 227 -23.21 23.37 11.95
N GLY A 228 -22.45 23.09 13.02
CA GLY A 228 -22.15 21.70 13.34
C GLY A 228 -23.46 20.93 13.49
N LEU A 229 -23.61 19.83 12.78
CA LEU A 229 -24.64 18.83 13.04
C LEU A 229 -24.35 18.24 14.44
N ARG A 230 -24.72 18.97 15.49
CA ARG A 230 -24.89 18.38 16.81
C ARG A 230 -26.01 17.38 16.65
N GLY A 231 -25.67 16.12 16.85
CA GLY A 231 -26.58 15.01 16.83
C GLY A 231 -27.85 15.37 17.56
N GLY A 232 -29.00 15.10 16.92
CA GLY A 232 -30.29 15.34 17.47
C GLY A 232 -30.43 14.68 18.83
N VAL A 233 -30.39 15.46 19.86
CA VAL A 233 -30.96 15.13 21.15
C VAL A 233 -32.41 15.48 21.02
N THR A 234 -33.21 14.47 20.92
CA THR A 234 -34.66 14.43 21.03
C THR A 234 -35.18 15.48 21.98
N SER A 235 -35.90 16.43 21.39
CA SER A 235 -36.78 17.31 22.08
C SER A 235 -37.87 16.54 22.85
N GLY A 236 -37.88 16.83 24.06
CA GLY A 236 -38.90 16.89 25.01
C GLY A 236 -40.30 16.38 24.70
N ARG A 237 -40.63 15.41 25.48
CA ARG A 237 -41.96 15.05 25.90
C ARG A 237 -42.60 16.26 26.56
N ALA A 238 -43.50 16.90 25.84
CA ALA A 238 -44.46 17.82 26.45
C ALA A 238 -45.43 17.01 27.30
N VAL A 239 -45.31 17.09 28.59
CA VAL A 239 -46.32 16.68 29.55
C VAL A 239 -47.37 17.78 29.55
N GLY A 240 -48.50 17.52 28.86
CA GLY A 240 -49.75 18.25 29.01
C GLY A 240 -50.53 17.62 30.14
N GLY A 241 -50.63 18.31 31.26
CA GLY A 241 -51.56 17.96 32.30
C GLY A 241 -52.99 18.41 31.96
N LYS A 242 -53.91 17.54 32.18
CA LYS A 242 -55.18 17.64 32.94
C LYS A 242 -55.74 16.26 33.09
#